data_f52fdc996ba73e9fbb4699d3250b00fb
#
_entry.id   f52fdc996ba73e9fbb4699d3250b00fb
#
_cell.length_a   1.000
_cell.length_b   1.000
_cell.length_c   1.000
_cell.angle_alpha   90.00
_cell.angle_beta   90.00
_cell.angle_gamma   90.00
#
_symmetry.space_group_name_H-M   'P 1'
#
loop_
_entity.id
_entity.type
_entity.pdbx_description
1 polymer ?
#
loop_
_entity_poly.entity_id
_entity_poly.type
_entity_poly.pdbx_seq_one_letter_code
_entity_poly.pdbx_strand_id
1 'polypeptide(L)'
;MRIAITMLALLATPVAALELTFQTSYDLARPSSLDYDPTFCGLWIANESPEVILVTLQGDELRRFASDLSRIKALTVEGDHLLVADGFGNFQRISKDGSALAAPFASSQGWADTEGMVIDADGTIITVEDDPERMTWFSPQGQVMRQINTMSLNPPLSEAQGIARDDRTGHLLIVDDLEGTNSLYEFDKEGTLLGTTSLLPYGQDPEGIAIRPGSNQIFIAFDSGASIAAFDYQPTLPEGTDPLPPGPDCLMF
;
A
#
# COMPACT_ATOMS: atom_id res chain seq x y z
N MET A 1 -57.38 1.70 -13.07
CA MET A 1 -56.09 1.25 -13.58
C MET A 1 -55.13 1.33 -12.41
N ARG A 2 -54.76 0.18 -11.77
CA ARG A 2 -53.84 0.15 -10.63
C ARG A 2 -52.45 -0.11 -11.19
N ILE A 3 -51.55 0.84 -11.04
CA ILE A 3 -50.13 0.71 -11.40
C ILE A 3 -49.43 -0.04 -10.25
N ALA A 4 -49.00 -1.26 -10.48
CA ALA A 4 -48.14 -1.99 -9.55
C ALA A 4 -46.73 -1.46 -9.73
N ILE A 5 -46.18 -0.80 -8.72
CA ILE A 5 -44.76 -0.44 -8.64
C ILE A 5 -44.03 -1.65 -8.10
N THR A 6 -43.29 -2.36 -8.95
CA THR A 6 -42.38 -3.42 -8.53
C THR A 6 -41.13 -2.76 -8.01
N MET A 7 -40.91 -2.78 -6.69
CA MET A 7 -39.66 -2.40 -6.06
C MET A 7 -38.64 -3.51 -6.37
N LEU A 8 -37.67 -3.20 -7.21
CA LEU A 8 -36.47 -4.04 -7.41
C LEU A 8 -35.56 -3.82 -6.20
N ALA A 9 -35.52 -4.78 -5.26
CA ALA A 9 -34.54 -4.77 -4.20
C ALA A 9 -33.18 -5.13 -4.83
N LEU A 10 -32.27 -4.18 -4.90
CA LEU A 10 -30.86 -4.48 -5.13
C LEU A 10 -30.37 -5.26 -3.90
N LEU A 11 -30.15 -6.55 -4.07
CA LEU A 11 -29.42 -7.37 -3.11
C LEU A 11 -27.95 -6.95 -3.23
N ALA A 12 -27.44 -6.27 -2.23
CA ALA A 12 -26.00 -6.06 -2.09
C ALA A 12 -25.33 -7.46 -1.99
N THR A 13 -24.49 -7.80 -2.93
CA THR A 13 -23.66 -9.01 -2.80
C THR A 13 -22.75 -8.82 -1.58
N PRO A 14 -22.64 -9.81 -0.69
CA PRO A 14 -21.68 -9.71 0.41
C PRO A 14 -20.27 -9.56 -0.16
N VAL A 15 -19.49 -8.65 0.39
CA VAL A 15 -18.06 -8.54 0.11
C VAL A 15 -17.41 -9.83 0.57
N ALA A 16 -16.61 -10.47 -0.29
CA ALA A 16 -15.90 -11.69 0.06
C ALA A 16 -14.86 -11.40 1.16
N ALA A 17 -14.62 -12.38 2.01
CA ALA A 17 -13.49 -12.30 2.93
C ALA A 17 -12.19 -12.50 2.13
N LEU A 18 -11.25 -11.58 2.31
CA LEU A 18 -9.92 -11.68 1.76
C LEU A 18 -9.13 -12.75 2.53
N GLU A 19 -8.56 -13.73 1.84
CA GLU A 19 -7.85 -14.83 2.48
C GLU A 19 -6.36 -14.51 2.66
N LEU A 20 -5.90 -14.56 3.92
CA LEU A 20 -4.49 -14.44 4.30
C LEU A 20 -4.03 -15.70 5.01
N THR A 21 -2.86 -16.22 4.62
CA THR A 21 -2.18 -17.30 5.34
C THR A 21 -0.85 -16.77 5.87
N PHE A 22 -0.73 -16.65 7.20
CA PHE A 22 0.51 -16.21 7.86
C PHE A 22 1.66 -17.17 7.58
N GLN A 23 2.83 -16.62 7.24
CA GLN A 23 4.05 -17.37 6.96
C GLN A 23 5.10 -17.18 8.06
N THR A 24 5.49 -15.97 8.32
CA THR A 24 6.54 -15.62 9.30
C THR A 24 6.46 -14.16 9.67
N SER A 25 7.18 -13.76 10.73
CA SER A 25 7.41 -12.35 11.08
C SER A 25 8.82 -12.17 11.61
N TYR A 26 9.31 -10.92 11.56
CA TYR A 26 10.58 -10.52 12.15
C TYR A 26 10.46 -9.10 12.71
N ASP A 27 11.30 -8.81 13.71
CA ASP A 27 11.28 -7.52 14.38
C ASP A 27 11.97 -6.46 13.51
N LEU A 28 11.35 -5.30 13.40
CA LEU A 28 11.91 -4.13 12.77
C LEU A 28 11.37 -2.86 13.43
N ALA A 29 12.25 -1.94 13.83
CA ALA A 29 11.85 -0.75 14.55
C ALA A 29 11.08 0.24 13.67
N ARG A 30 9.84 0.54 14.05
CA ARG A 30 8.96 1.58 13.49
C ARG A 30 8.83 1.57 11.97
N PRO A 31 8.44 0.46 11.35
CA PRO A 31 8.21 0.44 9.91
C PRO A 31 6.91 1.19 9.57
N SER A 32 6.99 2.36 8.95
CA SER A 32 5.82 3.17 8.57
C SER A 32 5.36 2.92 7.13
N SER A 33 6.28 2.60 6.22
CA SER A 33 5.93 2.31 4.82
C SER A 33 6.87 1.27 4.25
N LEU A 34 6.37 0.42 3.36
CA LEU A 34 7.13 -0.64 2.71
C LEU A 34 6.91 -0.63 1.20
N ASP A 35 7.95 -1.01 0.44
CA ASP A 35 7.76 -1.53 -0.90
C ASP A 35 8.81 -2.59 -1.26
N TYR A 36 8.42 -3.53 -2.12
CA TYR A 36 9.29 -4.64 -2.54
C TYR A 36 10.14 -4.26 -3.74
N ASP A 37 11.44 -4.52 -3.64
CA ASP A 37 12.39 -4.31 -4.74
C ASP A 37 12.83 -5.63 -5.38
N PRO A 38 12.38 -5.94 -6.60
CA PRO A 38 12.79 -7.17 -7.29
C PRO A 38 14.27 -7.20 -7.66
N THR A 39 14.94 -6.03 -7.75
CA THR A 39 16.37 -5.95 -8.05
C THR A 39 17.23 -6.48 -6.92
N PHE A 40 16.81 -6.20 -5.67
CA PHE A 40 17.55 -6.59 -4.47
C PHE A 40 16.94 -7.76 -3.72
N CYS A 41 15.79 -8.26 -4.17
CA CYS A 41 15.03 -9.28 -3.43
C CYS A 41 14.78 -8.87 -1.97
N GLY A 42 14.42 -7.62 -1.74
CA GLY A 42 14.30 -7.04 -0.41
C GLY A 42 13.16 -6.05 -0.32
N LEU A 43 13.01 -5.47 0.86
CA LEU A 43 12.02 -4.44 1.15
C LEU A 43 12.73 -3.10 1.40
N TRP A 44 12.30 -2.06 0.69
CA TRP A 44 12.57 -0.69 1.11
C TRP A 44 11.58 -0.29 2.19
N ILE A 45 12.08 0.41 3.20
CA ILE A 45 11.33 0.77 4.40
C ILE A 45 11.54 2.23 4.72
N ALA A 46 10.45 2.94 5.04
CA ALA A 46 10.47 4.21 5.75
C ALA A 46 10.11 3.97 7.23
N ASN A 47 10.57 4.86 8.11
CA ASN A 47 10.36 4.78 9.55
C ASN A 47 10.16 6.17 10.19
N GLU A 48 9.50 7.07 9.48
CA GLU A 48 9.26 8.47 9.88
C GLU A 48 10.53 9.31 10.14
N SER A 49 11.68 8.82 9.75
CA SER A 49 12.93 9.57 9.71
C SER A 49 13.22 10.05 8.27
N PRO A 50 14.23 10.90 8.06
CA PRO A 50 14.64 11.25 6.69
C PRO A 50 15.32 10.08 5.94
N GLU A 51 15.48 8.91 6.56
CA GLU A 51 16.20 7.77 6.01
C GLU A 51 15.27 6.75 5.36
N VAL A 52 15.77 6.11 4.29
CA VAL A 52 15.23 4.87 3.73
C VAL A 52 16.18 3.73 4.03
N ILE A 53 15.63 2.55 4.28
CA ILE A 53 16.37 1.36 4.64
C ILE A 53 15.99 0.24 3.69
N LEU A 54 16.98 -0.44 3.09
CA LEU A 54 16.76 -1.69 2.38
C LEU A 54 17.11 -2.85 3.28
N VAL A 55 16.19 -3.80 3.42
CA VAL A 55 16.42 -5.04 4.19
C VAL A 55 16.18 -6.27 3.33
N THR A 56 16.76 -7.40 3.73
CA THR A 56 16.40 -8.72 3.21
C THR A 56 14.97 -9.10 3.64
N LEU A 57 14.39 -10.15 3.07
CA LEU A 57 13.10 -10.69 3.51
C LEU A 57 13.16 -11.34 4.91
N GLN A 58 14.32 -11.40 5.54
CA GLN A 58 14.57 -11.85 6.92
C GLN A 58 14.84 -10.70 7.90
N GLY A 59 14.86 -9.44 7.39
CA GLY A 59 15.05 -8.24 8.19
C GLY A 59 16.51 -7.77 8.33
N ASP A 60 17.48 -8.44 7.66
CA ASP A 60 18.87 -7.99 7.70
C ASP A 60 19.05 -6.73 6.86
N GLU A 61 19.64 -5.68 7.44
CA GLU A 61 19.90 -4.42 6.74
C GLU A 61 20.97 -4.60 5.65
N LEU A 62 20.62 -4.21 4.43
CA LEU A 62 21.51 -4.22 3.26
C LEU A 62 22.05 -2.84 2.94
N ARG A 63 21.22 -1.78 3.14
CA ARG A 63 21.56 -0.41 2.75
C ARG A 63 20.73 0.59 3.55
N ARG A 64 21.30 1.79 3.75
CA ARG A 64 20.63 2.93 4.39
C ARG A 64 21.20 4.22 3.84
N PHE A 65 20.32 5.20 3.57
CA PHE A 65 20.71 6.56 3.22
C PHE A 65 19.57 7.55 3.48
N ALA A 66 19.91 8.84 3.56
CA ALA A 66 18.93 9.90 3.82
C ALA A 66 18.43 10.56 2.51
N SER A 67 17.21 11.06 2.55
CA SER A 67 16.63 11.98 1.57
C SER A 67 16.91 13.44 1.97
N ASP A 68 16.48 14.40 1.12
CA ASP A 68 16.44 15.82 1.47
C ASP A 68 15.15 16.23 2.22
N LEU A 69 14.19 15.30 2.37
CA LEU A 69 12.98 15.53 3.14
C LEU A 69 13.28 15.42 4.64
N SER A 70 12.55 16.14 5.47
CA SER A 70 12.75 16.13 6.93
C SER A 70 12.32 14.83 7.59
N ARG A 71 11.40 14.12 6.96
CA ARG A 71 10.93 12.75 7.31
C ARG A 71 10.43 12.07 6.05
N ILE A 72 10.27 10.76 6.10
CA ILE A 72 9.61 9.98 5.07
C ILE A 72 8.49 9.19 5.73
N LYS A 73 7.24 9.44 5.31
CA LYS A 73 6.07 8.68 5.71
C LYS A 73 5.73 7.59 4.69
N ALA A 74 5.77 7.92 3.41
CA ALA A 74 5.46 6.99 2.33
C ALA A 74 6.63 6.80 1.38
N LEU A 75 6.80 5.60 0.86
CA LEU A 75 7.76 5.28 -0.20
C LEU A 75 7.20 4.26 -1.18
N THR A 76 7.71 4.29 -2.41
CA THR A 76 7.47 3.25 -3.41
C THR A 76 8.64 3.12 -4.38
N VAL A 77 8.81 1.93 -4.96
CA VAL A 77 9.85 1.61 -5.95
C VAL A 77 9.40 2.06 -7.34
N GLU A 78 10.18 2.97 -7.96
CA GLU A 78 9.94 3.49 -9.30
C GLU A 78 11.10 3.12 -10.23
N GLY A 79 11.10 1.92 -10.77
CA GLY A 79 12.20 1.44 -11.62
C GLY A 79 13.55 1.44 -10.89
N ASP A 80 14.51 2.27 -11.34
CA ASP A 80 15.84 2.42 -10.70
C ASP A 80 15.87 3.43 -9.54
N HIS A 81 14.71 3.97 -9.17
CA HIS A 81 14.55 5.00 -8.15
C HIS A 81 13.59 4.57 -7.06
N LEU A 82 13.58 5.36 -5.99
CA LEU A 82 12.51 5.42 -5.01
C LEU A 82 11.79 6.75 -5.17
N LEU A 83 10.47 6.75 -5.12
CA LEU A 83 9.68 7.93 -4.85
C LEU A 83 9.36 7.91 -3.36
N VAL A 84 9.66 9.00 -2.66
CA VAL A 84 9.39 9.18 -1.23
C VAL A 84 8.53 10.40 -0.98
N ALA A 85 7.74 10.39 0.09
CA ALA A 85 6.86 11.50 0.49
C ALA A 85 7.00 11.78 1.99
N ASP A 86 6.87 13.07 2.36
CA ASP A 86 7.08 13.55 3.75
C ASP A 86 5.81 13.59 4.60
N GLY A 87 4.65 13.24 4.04
CA GLY A 87 3.36 13.41 4.71
C GLY A 87 2.87 14.87 4.76
N PHE A 88 3.58 15.81 4.13
CA PHE A 88 3.20 17.22 4.06
C PHE A 88 2.93 17.71 2.63
N GLY A 89 2.80 16.76 1.70
CA GLY A 89 2.55 17.02 0.29
C GLY A 89 3.81 17.26 -0.55
N ASN A 90 5.01 16.97 -0.03
CA ASN A 90 6.24 16.99 -0.79
C ASN A 90 6.69 15.59 -1.15
N PHE A 91 7.20 15.46 -2.37
CA PHE A 91 7.73 14.22 -2.93
C PHE A 91 9.18 14.41 -3.37
N GLN A 92 9.98 13.36 -3.33
CA GLN A 92 11.33 13.36 -3.91
C GLN A 92 11.62 12.02 -4.58
N ARG A 93 12.26 12.07 -5.77
CA ARG A 93 12.84 10.88 -6.41
C ARG A 93 14.30 10.75 -6.02
N ILE A 94 14.67 9.58 -5.54
CA ILE A 94 16.01 9.27 -5.05
C ILE A 94 16.51 8.02 -5.79
N SER A 95 17.77 8.01 -6.24
CA SER A 95 18.35 6.78 -6.76
C SER A 95 18.52 5.73 -5.66
N LYS A 96 18.42 4.46 -6.01
CA LYS A 96 18.58 3.33 -5.07
C LYS A 96 19.99 3.19 -4.48
N ASP A 97 20.95 3.99 -4.94
CA ASP A 97 22.31 4.11 -4.37
C ASP A 97 22.46 5.28 -3.41
N GLY A 98 21.42 6.06 -3.19
CA GLY A 98 21.38 7.19 -2.26
C GLY A 98 21.74 8.54 -2.85
N SER A 99 22.00 8.65 -4.15
CA SER A 99 22.18 9.96 -4.79
C SER A 99 20.82 10.59 -5.11
N ALA A 100 20.59 11.83 -4.66
CA ALA A 100 19.40 12.58 -5.02
C ALA A 100 19.43 12.90 -6.52
N LEU A 101 18.33 12.60 -7.23
CA LEU A 101 18.25 12.84 -8.67
C LEU A 101 17.57 14.14 -9.02
N ALA A 102 16.61 14.55 -8.22
CA ALA A 102 15.85 15.76 -8.43
C ALA A 102 15.60 16.48 -7.10
N ALA A 103 15.42 17.79 -7.17
CA ALA A 103 14.90 18.53 -6.03
C ALA A 103 13.52 18.02 -5.64
N PRO A 104 13.15 18.08 -4.34
CA PRO A 104 11.78 17.81 -3.92
C PRO A 104 10.76 18.64 -4.69
N PHE A 105 9.59 18.07 -4.96
CA PHE A 105 8.47 18.76 -5.61
C PHE A 105 7.21 18.62 -4.77
N ALA A 106 6.37 19.65 -4.80
CA ALA A 106 5.10 19.65 -4.07
C ALA A 106 3.97 19.08 -4.94
N SER A 107 3.03 18.39 -4.30
CA SER A 107 1.77 18.03 -4.92
C SER A 107 0.90 19.26 -5.16
N SER A 108 0.02 19.22 -6.16
CA SER A 108 -0.90 20.33 -6.43
C SER A 108 -2.04 20.45 -5.41
N GLN A 109 -2.23 19.45 -4.56
CA GLN A 109 -3.23 19.52 -3.49
C GLN A 109 -2.75 20.26 -2.25
N GLY A 110 -1.41 20.50 -2.11
CA GLY A 110 -0.81 21.05 -0.92
C GLY A 110 -0.69 20.04 0.22
N TRP A 111 -0.89 20.49 1.44
CA TRP A 111 -0.76 19.63 2.63
C TRP A 111 -1.82 18.51 2.65
N ALA A 112 -1.36 17.33 2.97
CA ALA A 112 -2.16 16.14 3.26
C ALA A 112 -1.26 15.17 4.04
N ASP A 113 -1.79 14.49 5.05
CA ASP A 113 -1.01 13.45 5.72
C ASP A 113 -0.99 12.18 4.86
N THR A 114 0.04 12.11 4.00
CA THR A 114 0.24 10.98 3.08
C THR A 114 0.92 9.86 3.83
N GLU A 115 0.21 8.76 4.01
CA GLU A 115 0.68 7.60 4.76
C GLU A 115 1.23 6.50 3.86
N GLY A 116 0.57 6.23 2.76
CA GLY A 116 0.99 5.20 1.81
C GLY A 116 0.99 5.67 0.36
N MET A 117 1.82 5.01 -0.46
CA MET A 117 1.98 5.38 -1.87
C MET A 117 2.34 4.18 -2.73
N VAL A 118 1.79 4.16 -3.95
CA VAL A 118 2.15 3.20 -5.00
C VAL A 118 2.17 3.88 -6.36
N ILE A 119 2.93 3.35 -7.30
CA ILE A 119 2.97 3.83 -8.71
C ILE A 119 2.29 2.80 -9.60
N ASP A 120 1.33 3.25 -10.42
CA ASP A 120 0.71 2.43 -11.45
C ASP A 120 1.63 2.29 -12.68
N ALA A 121 1.33 1.33 -13.54
CA ALA A 121 2.13 1.00 -14.73
C ALA A 121 2.30 2.16 -15.72
N ASP A 122 1.40 3.14 -15.72
CA ASP A 122 1.47 4.35 -16.54
C ASP A 122 2.23 5.53 -15.87
N GLY A 123 2.76 5.31 -14.67
CA GLY A 123 3.45 6.32 -13.86
C GLY A 123 2.53 7.17 -12.98
N THR A 124 1.23 6.88 -12.93
CA THR A 124 0.31 7.51 -12.00
C THR A 124 0.70 7.19 -10.56
N ILE A 125 0.84 8.22 -9.72
CA ILE A 125 1.11 8.09 -8.30
C ILE A 125 -0.24 7.98 -7.59
N ILE A 126 -0.44 6.93 -6.79
CA ILE A 126 -1.66 6.75 -6.00
C ILE A 126 -1.26 6.80 -4.53
N THR A 127 -1.90 7.67 -3.75
CA THR A 127 -1.66 7.83 -2.32
C THR A 127 -2.92 7.52 -1.52
N VAL A 128 -2.72 7.11 -0.28
CA VAL A 128 -3.73 7.13 0.77
C VAL A 128 -3.33 8.16 1.83
N GLU A 129 -4.32 8.87 2.36
CA GLU A 129 -4.16 9.93 3.34
C GLU A 129 -5.21 9.71 4.45
N ASP A 130 -4.80 9.93 5.70
CA ASP A 130 -5.70 9.85 6.86
C ASP A 130 -6.25 11.21 7.29
N ASP A 131 -5.57 12.33 6.94
CA ASP A 131 -6.06 13.69 7.20
C ASP A 131 -5.82 14.61 5.97
N PRO A 132 -6.87 14.89 5.19
CA PRO A 132 -8.22 14.33 5.25
C PRO A 132 -8.28 12.92 4.62
N GLU A 133 -9.17 12.08 5.11
CA GLU A 133 -9.34 10.67 4.73
C GLU A 133 -9.72 10.55 3.25
N ARG A 134 -8.76 10.16 2.42
CA ARG A 134 -8.94 10.04 0.97
C ARG A 134 -7.89 9.19 0.30
N MET A 135 -8.21 8.80 -0.92
CA MET A 135 -7.28 8.25 -1.89
C MET A 135 -7.12 9.23 -3.04
N THR A 136 -5.89 9.54 -3.43
CA THR A 136 -5.59 10.54 -4.48
C THR A 136 -4.75 9.93 -5.58
N TRP A 137 -5.11 10.20 -6.84
CA TRP A 137 -4.33 9.87 -8.02
C TRP A 137 -3.66 11.15 -8.53
N PHE A 138 -2.35 11.11 -8.68
CA PHE A 138 -1.54 12.21 -9.22
C PHE A 138 -0.88 11.80 -10.54
N SER A 139 -0.64 12.79 -11.39
CA SER A 139 0.33 12.63 -12.47
C SER A 139 1.74 12.39 -11.90
N PRO A 140 2.71 11.89 -12.71
CA PRO A 140 4.11 11.75 -12.28
C PRO A 140 4.77 13.05 -11.79
N GLN A 141 4.16 14.21 -12.05
CA GLN A 141 4.61 15.54 -11.63
C GLN A 141 3.83 16.09 -10.41
N GLY A 142 3.01 15.27 -9.76
CA GLY A 142 2.27 15.66 -8.55
C GLY A 142 0.99 16.47 -8.80
N GLN A 143 0.45 16.47 -10.04
CA GLN A 143 -0.84 17.13 -10.30
C GLN A 143 -1.99 16.19 -9.96
N VAL A 144 -2.94 16.65 -9.15
CA VAL A 144 -4.15 15.88 -8.83
C VAL A 144 -4.95 15.60 -10.09
N MET A 145 -5.23 14.33 -10.33
CA MET A 145 -6.08 13.86 -11.43
C MET A 145 -7.45 13.37 -10.94
N ARG A 146 -7.48 12.72 -9.78
CA ARG A 146 -8.70 12.14 -9.19
C ARG A 146 -8.54 12.05 -7.67
N GLN A 147 -9.68 12.13 -6.96
CA GLN A 147 -9.76 11.88 -5.51
C GLN A 147 -11.02 11.11 -5.17
N ILE A 148 -10.93 10.26 -4.16
CA ILE A 148 -12.06 9.59 -3.50
C ILE A 148 -11.96 9.88 -2.01
N ASN A 149 -13.06 10.33 -1.40
CA ASN A 149 -13.17 10.37 0.05
C ASN A 149 -13.40 8.95 0.57
N THR A 150 -12.45 8.42 1.34
CA THR A 150 -12.46 7.03 1.82
C THR A 150 -13.52 6.78 2.89
N MET A 151 -13.97 7.84 3.60
CA MET A 151 -15.12 7.77 4.51
C MET A 151 -16.44 7.53 3.79
N SER A 152 -16.52 7.75 2.48
CA SER A 152 -17.73 7.46 1.68
C SER A 152 -17.85 5.99 1.25
N LEU A 153 -16.83 5.18 1.50
CA LEU A 153 -16.83 3.75 1.21
C LEU A 153 -17.69 2.96 2.21
N ASN A 154 -17.97 1.70 1.92
CA ASN A 154 -18.77 0.83 2.80
C ASN A 154 -18.11 -0.57 2.91
N PRO A 155 -17.44 -0.91 4.02
CA PRO A 155 -17.20 -0.07 5.19
C PRO A 155 -16.31 1.15 4.88
N PRO A 156 -16.39 2.21 5.72
CA PRO A 156 -15.51 3.35 5.56
C PRO A 156 -14.05 2.94 5.84
N LEU A 157 -13.12 3.63 5.19
CA LEU A 157 -11.68 3.51 5.40
C LEU A 157 -11.24 4.83 6.02
N SER A 158 -11.06 4.85 7.35
CA SER A 158 -10.93 6.08 8.15
C SER A 158 -9.50 6.41 8.55
N GLU A 159 -8.62 5.42 8.60
CA GLU A 159 -7.22 5.58 8.99
C GLU A 159 -6.35 4.75 8.04
N ALA A 160 -6.44 5.11 6.74
CA ALA A 160 -5.70 4.42 5.69
C ALA A 160 -4.20 4.72 5.79
N GLN A 161 -3.37 3.71 6.02
CA GLN A 161 -1.94 3.84 6.19
C GLN A 161 -1.17 3.40 4.95
N GLY A 162 -1.00 2.12 4.72
CA GLY A 162 -0.24 1.61 3.59
C GLY A 162 -1.11 1.24 2.39
N ILE A 163 -0.54 1.36 1.20
CA ILE A 163 -1.15 0.91 -0.05
C ILE A 163 -0.14 0.12 -0.89
N ALA A 164 -0.59 -0.99 -1.48
CA ALA A 164 0.16 -1.74 -2.47
C ALA A 164 -0.72 -2.11 -3.66
N ARG A 165 -0.11 -2.35 -4.83
CA ARG A 165 -0.80 -2.75 -6.05
C ARG A 165 -0.39 -4.16 -6.46
N ASP A 166 -1.38 -5.03 -6.69
CA ASP A 166 -1.13 -6.34 -7.29
C ASP A 166 -1.03 -6.21 -8.81
N ASP A 167 0.17 -6.38 -9.35
CA ASP A 167 0.43 -6.27 -10.79
C ASP A 167 -0.33 -7.29 -11.65
N ARG A 168 -0.77 -8.40 -11.06
CA ARG A 168 -1.48 -9.46 -11.76
C ARG A 168 -2.94 -9.12 -12.03
N THR A 169 -3.57 -8.41 -11.09
CA THR A 169 -5.00 -8.05 -11.13
C THR A 169 -5.23 -6.56 -11.36
N GLY A 170 -4.26 -5.72 -11.01
CA GLY A 170 -4.41 -4.27 -10.89
C GLY A 170 -5.15 -3.84 -9.62
N HIS A 171 -5.45 -4.78 -8.71
CA HIS A 171 -6.13 -4.47 -7.45
C HIS A 171 -5.22 -3.69 -6.50
N LEU A 172 -5.83 -2.84 -5.69
CA LEU A 172 -5.17 -2.09 -4.63
C LEU A 172 -5.45 -2.76 -3.28
N LEU A 173 -4.41 -3.02 -2.53
CA LEU A 173 -4.48 -3.48 -1.14
C LEU A 173 -4.15 -2.31 -0.22
N ILE A 174 -5.02 -2.03 0.75
CA ILE A 174 -4.87 -0.91 1.68
C ILE A 174 -5.00 -1.45 3.10
N VAL A 175 -4.04 -1.12 3.96
CA VAL A 175 -4.13 -1.36 5.40
C VAL A 175 -4.71 -0.14 6.09
N ASP A 176 -5.55 -0.38 7.11
CA ASP A 176 -6.24 0.63 7.91
C ASP A 176 -6.03 0.29 9.38
N ASP A 177 -5.52 1.23 10.16
CA ASP A 177 -5.15 1.02 11.55
C ASP A 177 -6.20 1.51 12.55
N LEU A 178 -7.42 1.81 12.08
CA LEU A 178 -8.51 2.21 12.96
C LEU A 178 -8.59 1.34 14.22
N GLU A 179 -8.42 1.98 15.37
CA GLU A 179 -8.36 1.31 16.67
C GLU A 179 -9.50 0.30 16.88
N GLY A 180 -9.12 -0.95 17.18
CA GLY A 180 -10.04 -2.04 17.42
C GLY A 180 -10.52 -2.81 16.18
N THR A 181 -10.17 -2.40 14.96
CA THR A 181 -10.49 -3.13 13.73
C THR A 181 -9.25 -3.62 12.99
N ASN A 182 -8.25 -2.78 12.77
CA ASN A 182 -6.98 -3.10 12.08
C ASN A 182 -7.21 -4.05 10.90
N SER A 183 -7.46 -3.49 9.72
CA SER A 183 -7.98 -4.28 8.60
C SER A 183 -7.16 -4.13 7.33
N LEU A 184 -7.18 -5.16 6.51
CA LEU A 184 -6.74 -5.12 5.12
C LEU A 184 -7.97 -5.06 4.21
N TYR A 185 -7.94 -4.14 3.26
CA TYR A 185 -8.96 -3.94 2.23
C TYR A 185 -8.39 -4.24 0.85
N GLU A 186 -9.19 -4.86 -0.02
CA GLU A 186 -8.86 -5.06 -1.42
C GLU A 186 -9.87 -4.30 -2.28
N PHE A 187 -9.37 -3.44 -3.18
CA PHE A 187 -10.17 -2.69 -4.13
C PHE A 187 -9.79 -3.06 -5.56
N ASP A 188 -10.77 -2.97 -6.48
CA ASP A 188 -10.42 -2.93 -7.90
C ASP A 188 -9.74 -1.59 -8.26
N LYS A 189 -9.21 -1.50 -9.48
CA LYS A 189 -8.54 -0.28 -9.97
C LYS A 189 -9.49 0.92 -10.12
N GLU A 190 -10.79 0.69 -10.15
CA GLU A 190 -11.85 1.71 -10.15
C GLU A 190 -12.18 2.20 -8.73
N GLY A 191 -11.69 1.55 -7.69
CA GLY A 191 -11.93 1.87 -6.28
C GLY A 191 -13.20 1.22 -5.71
N THR A 192 -13.67 0.12 -6.32
CA THR A 192 -14.75 -0.70 -5.76
C THR A 192 -14.16 -1.69 -4.75
N LEU A 193 -14.73 -1.74 -3.55
CA LEU A 193 -14.31 -2.70 -2.54
C LEU A 193 -14.66 -4.13 -2.97
N LEU A 194 -13.65 -5.01 -3.00
CA LEU A 194 -13.76 -6.42 -3.37
C LEU A 194 -13.76 -7.34 -2.15
N GLY A 195 -12.91 -7.05 -1.15
CA GLY A 195 -12.74 -7.89 0.02
C GLY A 195 -12.16 -7.12 1.20
N THR A 196 -12.32 -7.67 2.41
CA THR A 196 -11.67 -7.17 3.62
C THR A 196 -11.39 -8.31 4.58
N THR A 197 -10.32 -8.18 5.38
CA THR A 197 -10.01 -9.13 6.46
C THR A 197 -9.37 -8.40 7.64
N SER A 198 -9.57 -8.92 8.86
CA SER A 198 -8.97 -8.37 10.06
C SER A 198 -7.49 -8.76 10.17
N LEU A 199 -6.65 -7.81 10.55
CA LEU A 199 -5.24 -8.00 10.85
C LEU A 199 -4.97 -8.21 12.35
N LEU A 200 -5.96 -7.98 13.23
CA LEU A 200 -5.83 -8.14 14.68
C LEU A 200 -5.20 -9.46 15.16
N PRO A 201 -5.42 -10.62 14.50
CA PRO A 201 -4.75 -11.86 14.90
C PRO A 201 -3.23 -11.85 14.72
N TYR A 202 -2.69 -10.91 13.95
CA TYR A 202 -1.29 -10.90 13.52
C TYR A 202 -0.48 -9.73 14.09
N GLY A 203 -1.14 -8.60 14.38
CA GLY A 203 -0.52 -7.40 14.92
C GLY A 203 -1.52 -6.27 15.11
N GLN A 204 -1.04 -5.14 15.59
CA GLN A 204 -1.80 -3.90 15.76
C GLN A 204 -1.06 -2.77 15.05
N ASP A 205 -1.80 -1.71 14.72
CA ASP A 205 -1.32 -0.53 14.03
C ASP A 205 -0.58 -0.91 12.72
N PRO A 206 -1.32 -1.49 11.72
CA PRO A 206 -0.73 -1.82 10.43
C PRO A 206 -0.46 -0.54 9.64
N GLU A 207 0.81 -0.31 9.33
CA GLU A 207 1.31 0.93 8.71
C GLU A 207 1.61 0.74 7.22
N GLY A 208 2.52 -0.14 6.89
CA GLY A 208 2.98 -0.35 5.52
C GLY A 208 2.55 -1.69 4.95
N ILE A 209 2.40 -1.75 3.63
CA ILE A 209 2.14 -2.99 2.90
C ILE A 209 2.95 -3.03 1.62
N ALA A 210 3.53 -4.20 1.30
CA ALA A 210 4.20 -4.46 0.04
C ALA A 210 3.74 -5.80 -0.56
N ILE A 211 3.70 -5.88 -1.89
CA ILE A 211 3.45 -7.12 -2.62
C ILE A 211 4.71 -7.51 -3.37
N ARG A 212 5.12 -8.77 -3.28
CA ARG A 212 6.17 -9.31 -4.13
C ARG A 212 5.62 -9.53 -5.54
N PRO A 213 6.09 -8.80 -6.56
CA PRO A 213 5.54 -8.87 -7.91
C PRO A 213 5.51 -10.29 -8.46
N GLY A 214 4.39 -10.64 -9.10
CA GLY A 214 4.18 -11.96 -9.68
C GLY A 214 4.04 -13.09 -8.68
N SER A 215 3.87 -12.81 -7.38
CA SER A 215 3.67 -13.83 -6.34
C SER A 215 2.45 -13.53 -5.47
N ASN A 216 2.06 -14.52 -4.68
CA ASN A 216 1.02 -14.37 -3.66
C ASN A 216 1.56 -13.80 -2.34
N GLN A 217 2.85 -13.45 -2.28
CA GLN A 217 3.48 -13.01 -1.04
C GLN A 217 3.27 -11.53 -0.82
N ILE A 218 2.72 -11.18 0.33
CA ILE A 218 2.62 -9.80 0.81
C ILE A 218 3.33 -9.65 2.14
N PHE A 219 3.76 -8.42 2.44
CA PHE A 219 4.40 -8.03 3.69
C PHE A 219 3.61 -6.89 4.29
N ILE A 220 3.31 -6.98 5.58
CA ILE A 220 2.59 -5.94 6.32
C ILE A 220 3.44 -5.53 7.51
N ALA A 221 3.67 -4.22 7.65
CA ALA A 221 4.34 -3.62 8.78
C ALA A 221 3.33 -3.34 9.90
N PHE A 222 3.74 -3.55 11.14
CA PHE A 222 2.98 -3.24 12.35
C PHE A 222 3.86 -2.39 13.27
N ASP A 223 3.46 -1.14 13.58
CA ASP A 223 4.24 -0.27 14.47
C ASP A 223 4.10 -0.72 15.92
N SER A 224 2.92 -1.07 16.36
CA SER A 224 2.69 -1.68 17.69
C SER A 224 3.19 -3.11 17.72
N GLY A 225 4.36 -3.30 18.30
CA GLY A 225 5.12 -4.55 18.27
C GLY A 225 6.33 -4.50 17.35
N ALA A 226 6.49 -3.43 16.56
CA ALA A 226 7.68 -3.15 15.74
C ALA A 226 8.09 -4.36 14.88
N SER A 227 7.21 -4.82 14.00
CA SER A 227 7.43 -6.03 13.22
C SER A 227 6.96 -5.91 11.78
N ILE A 228 7.50 -6.78 10.92
CA ILE A 228 6.98 -7.06 9.58
C ILE A 228 6.54 -8.51 9.53
N ALA A 229 5.32 -8.76 9.08
CA ALA A 229 4.79 -10.09 8.86
C ALA A 229 4.62 -10.38 7.37
N ALA A 230 4.96 -11.61 6.97
CA ALA A 230 4.78 -12.12 5.62
C ALA A 230 3.58 -13.07 5.57
N PHE A 231 2.78 -12.93 4.51
CA PHE A 231 1.59 -13.74 4.27
C PHE A 231 1.56 -14.24 2.84
N ASP A 232 0.90 -15.39 2.63
CA ASP A 232 0.32 -15.73 1.34
C ASP A 232 -1.05 -15.08 1.24
N TYR A 233 -1.29 -14.39 0.13
CA TYR A 233 -2.50 -13.68 -0.19
C TYR A 233 -3.12 -14.23 -1.46
N GLN A 234 -4.44 -14.45 -1.44
CA GLN A 234 -5.19 -14.79 -2.64
C GLN A 234 -6.08 -13.60 -3.02
N PRO A 235 -5.88 -12.99 -4.21
CA PRO A 235 -6.73 -11.90 -4.66
C PRO A 235 -8.17 -12.38 -4.89
N THR A 236 -9.12 -11.48 -4.70
CA THR A 236 -10.50 -11.72 -5.07
C THR A 236 -10.62 -11.79 -6.60
N LEU A 237 -10.92 -12.97 -7.12
CA LEU A 237 -11.06 -13.20 -8.56
C LEU A 237 -12.54 -13.42 -8.91
N PRO A 238 -12.96 -13.11 -10.16
CA PRO A 238 -14.29 -13.46 -10.65
C PRO A 238 -14.56 -14.96 -10.52
N GLU A 239 -15.81 -15.33 -10.25
CA GLU A 239 -16.22 -16.73 -10.13
C GLU A 239 -15.81 -17.55 -11.38
N GLY A 240 -15.18 -18.70 -11.17
CA GLY A 240 -14.70 -19.58 -12.25
C GLY A 240 -13.33 -19.19 -12.82
N THR A 241 -12.66 -18.20 -12.24
CA THR A 241 -11.26 -17.89 -12.56
C THR A 241 -10.32 -18.79 -11.75
N ASP A 242 -9.32 -19.38 -12.40
CA ASP A 242 -8.32 -20.15 -11.68
C ASP A 242 -7.43 -19.23 -10.81
N PRO A 243 -6.99 -19.68 -9.63
CA PRO A 243 -6.03 -18.95 -8.80
C PRO A 243 -4.77 -18.59 -9.60
N LEU A 244 -4.26 -17.40 -9.36
CA LEU A 244 -3.02 -16.96 -10.00
C LEU A 244 -1.85 -17.82 -9.49
N PRO A 245 -0.92 -18.23 -10.37
CA PRO A 245 0.24 -18.99 -9.95
C PRO A 245 1.14 -18.15 -9.02
N PRO A 246 1.89 -18.80 -8.13
CA PRO A 246 2.93 -18.13 -7.38
C PRO A 246 3.94 -17.52 -8.36
N GLY A 247 4.48 -16.34 -8.02
CA GLY A 247 5.50 -15.70 -8.82
C GLY A 247 6.84 -16.44 -8.78
N PRO A 248 7.78 -16.06 -9.65
CA PRO A 248 9.10 -16.65 -9.64
C PRO A 248 9.81 -16.38 -8.31
N ASP A 249 10.57 -17.36 -7.85
CA ASP A 249 11.45 -17.14 -6.71
C ASP A 249 12.43 -16.01 -7.00
N CYS A 250 12.73 -15.24 -5.97
CA CYS A 250 13.77 -14.23 -6.03
C CYS A 250 15.12 -14.95 -6.13
N LEU A 251 15.72 -14.93 -7.30
CA LEU A 251 17.07 -15.43 -7.47
C LEU A 251 18.02 -14.39 -6.89
N MET A 252 18.51 -14.63 -5.69
CA MET A 252 19.65 -13.87 -5.16
C MET A 252 20.86 -14.21 -6.04
N PHE A 253 21.42 -13.20 -6.69
CA PHE A 253 22.66 -13.29 -7.45
C PHE A 253 23.87 -13.06 -6.54
#